data_c226403580dd798ff2b7e166d58e3a51
#
_entry.id   c226403580dd798ff2b7e166d58e3a51
#
_cell.length_a   1.000
_cell.length_b   1.000
_cell.length_c   1.000
_cell.angle_alpha   90.00
_cell.angle_beta   90.00
_cell.angle_gamma   90.00
#
_symmetry.space_group_name_H-M   'P 1'
#
loop_
_entity.id
_entity.type
_entity.pdbx_description
1 polymer ?
#
loop_
_entity_poly.entity_id
_entity_poly.type
_entity_poly.pdbx_seq_one_letter_code
_entity_poly.pdbx_strand_id
1 'polypeptide(L)'
;MMNQGHARVIMIAGVSSLVLVGCAMLQPTGTAETRQHPNATYRGGFMDEGVIQVNLQFTLEDGIVTAASFRHLVGAKPEYNLDTEQEPYRSVVAQYEEALQYLVGKRLRDHLGDLYDPGRVVTLEVDGYTGATIRANKIISAIRDALNRGPYQL
;
A
#
# COMPACT_ATOMS: atom_id res chain seq x y z
N MET A 1 -33.70 -89.15 10.70
CA MET A 1 -33.74 -89.35 12.16
C MET A 1 -33.49 -88.01 12.82
N MET A 2 -34.48 -87.50 13.52
CA MET A 2 -34.43 -86.64 14.73
C MET A 2 -33.71 -85.34 14.59
N ASN A 3 -34.33 -84.28 14.66
CA ASN A 3 -35.34 -83.70 15.60
C ASN A 3 -34.73 -82.57 16.42
N GLN A 4 -35.41 -81.50 16.40
CA GLN A 4 -35.51 -80.49 17.48
C GLN A 4 -34.32 -79.56 17.70
N GLY A 5 -34.44 -78.27 17.94
CA GLY A 5 -35.58 -77.55 18.49
C GLY A 5 -35.31 -76.04 18.57
N HIS A 6 -36.38 -75.45 18.75
CA HIS A 6 -36.59 -74.00 18.84
C HIS A 6 -35.79 -73.31 19.94
N ALA A 7 -35.37 -72.06 19.70
CA ALA A 7 -35.55 -70.97 20.68
C ALA A 7 -35.47 -69.60 19.97
N ARG A 8 -36.61 -68.97 19.92
CA ARG A 8 -36.71 -67.51 19.62
C ARG A 8 -36.26 -66.74 20.83
N VAL A 9 -35.26 -65.91 20.69
CA VAL A 9 -34.99 -64.84 21.62
C VAL A 9 -35.12 -63.54 20.87
N ILE A 10 -36.16 -62.80 21.18
CA ILE A 10 -36.37 -61.42 20.74
C ILE A 10 -35.59 -60.58 21.76
N MET A 11 -34.51 -59.92 21.29
CA MET A 11 -33.91 -58.84 22.04
C MET A 11 -34.16 -57.57 21.31
N ILE A 12 -34.95 -56.74 21.95
CA ILE A 12 -35.20 -55.35 21.64
C ILE A 12 -33.94 -54.59 22.03
N ALA A 13 -33.14 -54.15 21.07
CA ALA A 13 -32.04 -53.24 21.34
C ALA A 13 -32.45 -51.84 20.93
N GLY A 14 -32.45 -50.98 21.96
CA GLY A 14 -32.84 -49.59 21.85
C GLY A 14 -31.94 -48.81 20.90
N VAL A 15 -32.61 -48.02 20.08
CA VAL A 15 -31.98 -47.01 19.22
C VAL A 15 -31.61 -45.83 20.09
N SER A 16 -30.35 -45.80 20.52
CA SER A 16 -29.79 -44.58 21.17
C SER A 16 -29.34 -43.64 20.05
N SER A 17 -30.21 -42.70 19.70
CA SER A 17 -29.91 -41.63 18.75
C SER A 17 -29.00 -40.64 19.42
N LEU A 18 -27.70 -40.74 19.19
CA LEU A 18 -26.72 -39.76 19.62
C LEU A 18 -26.79 -38.57 18.64
N VAL A 19 -27.55 -37.56 19.02
CA VAL A 19 -27.55 -36.27 18.31
C VAL A 19 -26.23 -35.58 18.62
N LEU A 20 -25.24 -35.73 17.76
CA LEU A 20 -24.05 -34.89 17.72
C LEU A 20 -24.49 -33.49 17.22
N VAL A 21 -24.76 -32.59 18.17
CA VAL A 21 -24.83 -31.16 17.89
C VAL A 21 -23.42 -30.73 17.51
N GLY A 22 -23.13 -30.78 16.23
CA GLY A 22 -21.93 -30.16 15.67
C GLY A 22 -22.03 -28.65 15.85
N CYS A 23 -21.34 -28.14 16.87
CA CYS A 23 -21.05 -26.72 17.00
C CYS A 23 -20.15 -26.36 15.83
N ALA A 24 -20.74 -25.96 14.72
CA ALA A 24 -20.01 -25.32 13.62
C ALA A 24 -19.48 -24.00 14.18
N MET A 25 -18.24 -24.05 14.65
CA MET A 25 -17.47 -22.83 14.89
C MET A 25 -17.38 -22.15 13.50
N LEU A 26 -18.22 -21.12 13.30
CA LEU A 26 -17.99 -20.11 12.28
C LEU A 26 -16.64 -19.47 12.60
N GLN A 27 -15.59 -20.02 12.04
CA GLN A 27 -14.34 -19.30 11.95
C GLN A 27 -14.63 -18.10 11.05
N PRO A 28 -14.41 -16.87 11.53
CA PRO A 28 -14.38 -15.75 10.62
C PRO A 28 -13.19 -16.00 9.70
N THR A 29 -13.47 -16.45 8.47
CA THR A 29 -12.52 -16.32 7.38
C THR A 29 -12.41 -14.84 7.08
N GLY A 30 -11.71 -14.14 7.99
CA GLY A 30 -11.18 -12.83 7.71
C GLY A 30 -10.10 -13.00 6.66
N THR A 31 -10.51 -13.15 5.40
CA THR A 31 -9.71 -12.65 4.31
C THR A 31 -9.38 -11.23 4.71
N ALA A 32 -8.12 -10.98 5.03
CA ALA A 32 -7.62 -9.62 5.13
C ALA A 32 -7.98 -8.99 3.80
N GLU A 33 -9.11 -8.30 3.75
CA GLU A 33 -9.46 -7.44 2.63
C GLU A 33 -8.28 -6.49 2.52
N THR A 34 -7.46 -6.75 1.53
CA THR A 34 -6.38 -5.84 1.14
C THR A 34 -7.10 -4.53 0.86
N ARG A 35 -7.03 -3.59 1.81
CA ARG A 35 -7.75 -2.32 1.74
C ARG A 35 -7.43 -1.67 0.40
N GLN A 36 -8.35 -1.78 -0.53
CA GLN A 36 -8.21 -1.19 -1.85
C GLN A 36 -8.63 0.26 -1.71
N HIS A 37 -7.73 1.17 -1.99
CA HIS A 37 -8.05 2.59 -1.96
C HIS A 37 -8.97 2.92 -3.14
N PRO A 38 -10.04 3.71 -2.93
CA PRO A 38 -10.95 4.12 -3.99
C PRO A 38 -10.26 4.80 -5.17
N ASN A 39 -10.86 4.68 -6.35
CA ASN A 39 -10.43 5.46 -7.52
C ASN A 39 -10.70 6.93 -7.26
N ALA A 40 -9.66 7.70 -7.07
CA ALA A 40 -9.74 9.12 -6.70
C ALA A 40 -8.39 9.82 -6.79
N THR A 41 -8.41 11.12 -6.64
CA THR A 41 -7.23 11.94 -6.39
C THR A 41 -6.95 12.03 -4.90
N TYR A 42 -5.70 11.93 -4.53
CA TYR A 42 -5.18 11.98 -3.16
C TYR A 42 -4.19 13.11 -3.01
N ARG A 43 -4.17 13.74 -1.84
CA ARG A 43 -3.21 14.78 -1.48
C ARG A 43 -2.62 14.52 -0.11
N GLY A 44 -1.31 14.60 -0.01
CA GLY A 44 -0.63 14.41 1.26
C GLY A 44 0.68 15.15 1.33
N GLY A 45 1.19 15.27 2.55
CA GLY A 45 2.40 16.03 2.83
C GLY A 45 3.34 15.30 3.78
N PHE A 46 4.57 15.75 3.74
CA PHE A 46 5.61 15.43 4.71
C PHE A 46 6.10 16.73 5.34
N MET A 47 6.10 16.74 6.67
CA MET A 47 6.55 17.87 7.48
C MET A 47 7.77 17.42 8.31
N ASP A 48 8.75 18.27 8.37
CA ASP A 48 9.95 18.09 9.19
C ASP A 48 10.26 19.39 9.92
N GLU A 49 10.56 19.32 11.22
CA GLU A 49 10.83 20.48 12.08
C GLU A 49 9.80 21.63 11.96
N GLY A 50 8.52 21.27 11.75
CA GLY A 50 7.44 22.25 11.60
C GLY A 50 7.30 22.89 10.22
N VAL A 51 8.14 22.51 9.26
CA VAL A 51 8.10 23.00 7.89
C VAL A 51 7.56 21.93 6.96
N ILE A 52 6.59 22.29 6.12
CA ILE A 52 6.12 21.40 5.04
C ILE A 52 7.23 21.33 4.00
N GLN A 53 7.85 20.15 3.88
CA GLN A 53 8.93 19.92 2.91
C GLN A 53 8.44 19.32 1.62
N VAL A 54 7.38 18.50 1.67
CA VAL A 54 6.76 17.88 0.50
C VAL A 54 5.25 18.03 0.62
N ASN A 55 4.61 18.45 -0.46
CA ASN A 55 3.19 18.28 -0.67
C ASN A 55 3.01 17.77 -2.09
N LEU A 56 2.31 16.66 -2.23
CA LEU A 56 2.09 15.99 -3.50
C LEU A 56 0.63 15.62 -3.72
N GLN A 57 0.30 15.40 -4.97
CA GLN A 57 -0.98 14.90 -5.41
C GLN A 57 -0.76 13.74 -6.36
N PHE A 58 -1.60 12.71 -6.26
CA PHE A 58 -1.64 11.62 -7.21
C PHE A 58 -3.06 11.11 -7.40
N THR A 59 -3.31 10.47 -8.53
CA THR A 59 -4.61 9.86 -8.85
C THR A 59 -4.43 8.34 -8.91
N LEU A 60 -5.34 7.61 -8.29
CA LEU A 60 -5.44 6.16 -8.35
C LEU A 60 -6.64 5.73 -9.18
N GLU A 61 -6.41 4.76 -10.06
CA GLU A 61 -7.44 3.99 -10.75
C GLU A 61 -7.08 2.50 -10.61
N ASP A 62 -7.94 1.73 -9.98
CA ASP A 62 -7.73 0.29 -9.68
C ASP A 62 -6.39 -0.02 -8.99
N GLY A 63 -5.95 0.91 -8.15
CA GLY A 63 -4.69 0.84 -7.42
C GLY A 63 -3.45 1.19 -8.25
N ILE A 64 -3.63 1.61 -9.52
CA ILE A 64 -2.57 2.10 -10.41
C ILE A 64 -2.50 3.62 -10.29
N VAL A 65 -1.31 4.18 -10.22
CA VAL A 65 -1.09 5.63 -10.25
C VAL A 65 -1.22 6.09 -11.69
N THR A 66 -2.24 6.87 -12.01
CA THR A 66 -2.44 7.40 -13.37
C THR A 66 -1.84 8.79 -13.55
N ALA A 67 -1.66 9.54 -12.49
CA ALA A 67 -0.99 10.83 -12.47
C ALA A 67 -0.35 11.09 -11.12
N ALA A 68 0.78 11.80 -11.09
CA ALA A 68 1.41 12.27 -9.87
C ALA A 68 2.15 13.59 -10.11
N SER A 69 2.13 14.49 -9.14
CA SER A 69 2.85 15.76 -9.21
C SER A 69 3.16 16.30 -7.81
N PHE A 70 4.24 17.03 -7.69
CA PHE A 70 4.46 17.86 -6.51
C PHE A 70 3.61 19.14 -6.62
N ARG A 71 3.07 19.55 -5.49
CA ARG A 71 2.45 20.84 -5.28
C ARG A 71 3.37 21.78 -4.51
N HIS A 72 4.27 21.20 -3.74
CA HIS A 72 5.28 21.91 -2.98
C HIS A 72 6.45 20.96 -2.69
N LEU A 73 7.64 21.43 -2.90
CA LEU A 73 8.88 20.74 -2.57
C LEU A 73 9.88 21.80 -2.12
N VAL A 74 10.37 21.68 -0.91
CA VAL A 74 11.44 22.53 -0.40
C VAL A 74 12.44 21.72 0.39
N GLY A 75 13.70 22.17 0.36
CA GLY A 75 14.76 21.65 1.19
C GLY A 75 15.02 22.53 2.42
N ALA A 76 16.15 22.25 3.08
CA ALA A 76 16.60 23.04 4.23
C ALA A 76 17.05 24.46 3.86
N LYS A 77 17.25 24.73 2.58
CA LYS A 77 17.66 26.06 2.07
C LYS A 77 16.58 26.62 1.16
N PRO A 78 16.35 27.96 1.19
CA PRO A 78 15.32 28.61 0.38
C PRO A 78 15.46 28.37 -1.13
N GLU A 79 16.70 28.22 -1.62
CA GLU A 79 17.00 27.95 -3.03
C GLU A 79 16.53 26.56 -3.49
N TYR A 80 16.28 25.66 -2.56
CA TYR A 80 15.81 24.32 -2.85
C TYR A 80 14.28 24.27 -2.85
N ASN A 81 13.68 24.61 -3.96
CA ASN A 81 12.23 24.61 -4.19
C ASN A 81 11.89 24.22 -5.64
N LEU A 82 10.60 23.98 -5.92
CA LEU A 82 10.14 23.51 -7.25
C LEU A 82 10.48 24.47 -8.40
N ASP A 83 10.55 25.76 -8.13
CA ASP A 83 10.73 26.80 -9.14
C ASP A 83 12.21 27.20 -9.29
N THR A 84 13.13 26.46 -8.66
CA THR A 84 14.54 26.83 -8.70
C THR A 84 15.16 26.61 -10.06
N GLU A 85 15.88 27.61 -10.56
CA GLU A 85 16.72 27.52 -11.76
C GLU A 85 18.21 27.39 -11.41
N GLN A 86 18.54 27.42 -10.12
CA GLN A 86 19.92 27.42 -9.65
C GLN A 86 20.45 25.98 -9.51
N GLU A 87 21.59 25.69 -10.13
CA GLU A 87 22.32 24.44 -9.89
C GLU A 87 23.07 24.48 -8.54
N PRO A 88 23.22 23.32 -7.85
CA PRO A 88 22.74 21.99 -8.24
C PRO A 88 21.29 21.71 -7.81
N TYR A 89 20.59 22.67 -7.24
CA TYR A 89 19.25 22.48 -6.65
C TYR A 89 18.21 22.08 -7.70
N ARG A 90 18.28 22.64 -8.91
CA ARG A 90 17.41 22.28 -10.03
C ARG A 90 17.55 20.79 -10.39
N SER A 91 18.78 20.30 -10.49
CA SER A 91 19.04 18.90 -10.80
C SER A 91 18.55 17.97 -9.66
N VAL A 92 18.66 18.40 -8.40
CA VAL A 92 18.11 17.63 -7.26
C VAL A 92 16.57 17.59 -7.30
N VAL A 93 15.91 18.70 -7.63
CA VAL A 93 14.45 18.76 -7.82
C VAL A 93 14.04 17.81 -8.93
N ALA A 94 14.73 17.82 -10.06
CA ALA A 94 14.45 16.90 -11.18
C ALA A 94 14.56 15.42 -10.77
N GLN A 95 15.51 15.05 -9.89
CA GLN A 95 15.58 13.69 -9.34
C GLN A 95 14.36 13.34 -8.47
N TYR A 96 13.84 14.27 -7.68
CA TYR A 96 12.61 14.04 -6.91
C TYR A 96 11.41 13.86 -7.84
N GLU A 97 11.32 14.66 -8.91
CA GLU A 97 10.28 14.53 -9.92
C GLU A 97 10.36 13.17 -10.62
N GLU A 98 11.55 12.75 -11.04
CA GLU A 98 11.76 11.43 -11.64
C GLU A 98 11.33 10.30 -10.69
N ALA A 99 11.71 10.37 -9.41
CA ALA A 99 11.31 9.39 -8.40
C ALA A 99 9.79 9.33 -8.23
N LEU A 100 9.10 10.45 -8.24
CA LEU A 100 7.64 10.48 -8.17
C LEU A 100 7.00 9.94 -9.44
N GLN A 101 7.51 10.33 -10.63
CA GLN A 101 7.03 9.87 -11.93
C GLN A 101 7.26 8.38 -12.14
N TYR A 102 8.26 7.78 -11.49
CA TYR A 102 8.49 6.34 -11.52
C TYR A 102 7.24 5.53 -11.14
N LEU A 103 6.39 6.07 -10.27
CA LEU A 103 5.17 5.40 -9.82
C LEU A 103 4.03 5.44 -10.84
N VAL A 104 4.08 6.38 -11.80
CA VAL A 104 3.01 6.53 -12.81
C VAL A 104 2.96 5.31 -13.72
N GLY A 105 1.76 4.79 -13.95
CA GLY A 105 1.50 3.55 -14.68
C GLY A 105 1.71 2.28 -13.85
N LYS A 106 2.11 2.38 -12.58
CA LYS A 106 2.39 1.23 -11.72
C LYS A 106 1.37 1.08 -10.60
N ARG A 107 1.21 -0.16 -10.13
CA ARG A 107 0.39 -0.44 -8.94
C ARG A 107 1.11 0.07 -7.70
N LEU A 108 0.51 1.05 -7.04
CA LEU A 108 1.14 1.80 -5.97
C LEU A 108 1.68 0.90 -4.83
N ARG A 109 0.87 -0.07 -4.36
CA ARG A 109 1.25 -0.95 -3.26
C ARG A 109 2.49 -1.80 -3.54
N ASP A 110 2.70 -2.15 -4.82
CA ASP A 110 3.76 -3.07 -5.22
C ASP A 110 5.08 -2.33 -5.48
N HIS A 111 5.01 -1.03 -5.82
CA HIS A 111 6.15 -0.23 -6.23
C HIS A 111 6.51 0.94 -5.30
N LEU A 112 5.66 1.27 -4.33
CA LEU A 112 5.97 2.35 -3.37
C LEU A 112 7.26 2.07 -2.58
N GLY A 113 7.53 0.80 -2.30
CA GLY A 113 8.72 0.37 -1.59
C GLY A 113 10.02 0.55 -2.38
N ASP A 114 9.96 0.60 -3.72
CA ASP A 114 11.14 0.79 -4.57
C ASP A 114 11.81 2.14 -4.30
N LEU A 115 11.05 3.13 -3.84
CA LEU A 115 11.55 4.46 -3.48
C LEU A 115 12.46 4.48 -2.24
N TYR A 116 12.55 3.38 -1.47
CA TYR A 116 13.55 3.28 -0.40
C TYR A 116 14.98 3.15 -0.94
N ASP A 117 15.12 2.74 -2.20
CA ASP A 117 16.38 2.68 -2.93
C ASP A 117 16.31 3.58 -4.16
N PRO A 118 16.44 4.92 -4.00
CA PRO A 118 16.26 5.86 -5.08
C PRO A 118 17.25 5.67 -6.22
N GLY A 119 18.42 5.10 -5.97
CA GLY A 119 19.40 4.79 -7.02
C GLY A 119 18.92 3.75 -8.03
N ARG A 120 17.84 3.01 -7.73
CA ARG A 120 17.21 2.06 -8.67
C ARG A 120 16.12 2.68 -9.55
N VAL A 121 15.59 3.81 -9.14
CA VAL A 121 14.42 4.43 -9.78
C VAL A 121 14.72 5.78 -10.41
N VAL A 122 15.84 6.41 -10.03
CA VAL A 122 16.30 7.69 -10.56
C VAL A 122 17.55 7.46 -11.39
N THR A 123 17.52 7.95 -12.60
CA THR A 123 18.63 7.83 -13.57
C THR A 123 19.40 9.12 -13.73
N LEU A 124 18.80 10.26 -13.38
CA LEU A 124 19.45 11.56 -13.43
C LEU A 124 20.61 11.64 -12.45
N GLU A 125 21.73 12.15 -12.91
CA GLU A 125 22.94 12.39 -12.12
C GLU A 125 23.02 13.85 -11.67
N VAL A 126 23.47 14.05 -10.45
CA VAL A 126 23.83 15.37 -9.91
C VAL A 126 25.26 15.29 -9.40
N ASP A 127 26.18 16.06 -10.00
CA ASP A 127 27.62 16.07 -9.64
C ASP A 127 28.24 14.67 -9.54
N GLY A 128 27.88 13.75 -10.45
CA GLY A 128 28.35 12.36 -10.46
C GLY A 128 27.65 11.44 -9.46
N TYR A 129 26.59 11.90 -8.78
CA TYR A 129 25.78 11.10 -7.88
C TYR A 129 24.41 10.80 -8.49
N THR A 130 24.11 9.52 -8.71
CA THR A 130 22.78 9.08 -9.11
C THR A 130 21.90 8.82 -7.91
N GLY A 131 20.74 9.45 -7.83
CA GLY A 131 19.68 9.12 -6.87
C GLY A 131 20.04 9.13 -5.39
N ALA A 132 21.33 9.05 -5.04
CA ALA A 132 21.80 8.97 -3.67
C ALA A 132 21.59 10.28 -2.88
N THR A 133 21.36 11.39 -3.58
CA THR A 133 21.21 12.73 -2.99
C THR A 133 19.81 12.98 -2.47
N ILE A 134 18.80 12.29 -3.03
CA ILE A 134 17.41 12.51 -2.64
C ILE A 134 17.00 11.63 -1.45
N ARG A 135 16.16 12.20 -0.61
CA ARG A 135 15.49 11.48 0.48
C ARG A 135 14.09 11.07 0.01
N ALA A 136 14.01 10.09 -0.91
CA ALA A 136 12.74 9.64 -1.49
C ALA A 136 11.76 9.07 -0.46
N ASN A 137 12.21 8.73 0.75
CA ASN A 137 11.35 8.38 1.88
C ASN A 137 10.36 9.51 2.26
N LYS A 138 10.66 10.78 1.94
CA LYS A 138 9.72 11.90 2.10
C LYS A 138 8.52 11.77 1.16
N ILE A 139 8.74 11.28 -0.07
CA ILE A 139 7.67 10.96 -1.03
C ILE A 139 6.79 9.84 -0.47
N ILE A 140 7.42 8.75 0.03
CA ILE A 140 6.71 7.63 0.65
C ILE A 140 5.84 8.11 1.80
N SER A 141 6.38 8.95 2.67
CA SER A 141 5.67 9.49 3.83
C SER A 141 4.49 10.36 3.41
N ALA A 142 4.66 11.23 2.42
CA ALA A 142 3.59 12.07 1.89
C ALA A 142 2.48 11.25 1.20
N ILE A 143 2.83 10.19 0.47
CA ILE A 143 1.85 9.27 -0.12
C ILE A 143 1.07 8.54 0.97
N ARG A 144 1.74 8.03 2.00
CA ARG A 144 1.07 7.37 3.14
C ARG A 144 0.15 8.32 3.89
N ASP A 145 0.56 9.57 4.10
CA ASP A 145 -0.28 10.60 4.68
C ASP A 145 -1.53 10.83 3.83
N ALA A 146 -1.38 10.94 2.50
CA ALA A 146 -2.49 11.07 1.56
C ALA A 146 -3.48 9.91 1.64
N LEU A 147 -3.00 8.67 1.64
CA LEU A 147 -3.82 7.47 1.74
C LEU A 147 -4.57 7.38 3.08
N ASN A 148 -3.93 7.81 4.18
CA ASN A 148 -4.54 7.84 5.50
C ASN A 148 -5.65 8.91 5.61
N ARG A 149 -5.51 10.04 4.93
CA ARG A 149 -6.53 11.09 4.86
C ARG A 149 -7.72 10.68 4.00
N GLY A 150 -7.50 9.78 3.03
CA GLY A 150 -8.50 9.37 2.05
C GLY A 150 -8.57 10.29 0.82
N PRO A 151 -9.58 10.07 -0.06
CA PRO A 151 -9.78 10.86 -1.27
C PRO A 151 -9.87 12.36 -0.99
N TYR A 152 -9.19 13.15 -1.83
CA TYR A 152 -9.28 14.60 -1.76
C TYR A 152 -10.67 15.05 -2.23
N GLN A 153 -11.35 15.80 -1.39
CA GLN A 153 -12.64 16.44 -1.69
C GLN A 153 -12.44 17.96 -1.82
N LEU A 154 -13.05 18.54 -2.86
CA LEU A 154 -13.11 19.99 -3.08
C LEU A 154 -14.17 20.61 -2.18
#